data_bf58885a9e868bde4e67d8dcadbbb36e
#
_entry.id   bf58885a9e868bde4e67d8dcadbbb36e
#
_cell.length_a   1.000
_cell.length_b   1.000
_cell.length_c   1.000
_cell.angle_alpha   90.00
_cell.angle_beta   90.00
_cell.angle_gamma   90.00
#
_symmetry.space_group_name_H-M   'P 1'
#
loop_
_entity.id
_entity.type
_entity.pdbx_description
1 polymer ?
#
loop_
_entity_poly.entity_id
_entity_poly.type
_entity_poly.pdbx_seq_one_letter_code
_entity_poly.pdbx_strand_id
1 'polypeptide(L)'
;MRGRLFFWGGVAAVVMAFPLFIQAAPGESRQTELVRMVRQDCGSCHGMRLTGGLGPALTQEALAGKPFESLVATVHAGRPGTPMPPWSALLSYEEAQWIVKHLVAGFPEELNRGPR
;
A
#
# COMPACT_ATOMS: atom_id res chain seq x y z
N MET A 1 28.98 -55.11 39.84
CA MET A 1 28.69 -53.69 39.90
C MET A 1 28.33 -53.23 38.47
N ARG A 2 27.06 -52.93 38.23
CA ARG A 2 26.56 -52.58 36.89
C ARG A 2 26.36 -51.09 36.79
N GLY A 3 27.28 -50.40 36.07
CA GLY A 3 27.17 -48.99 35.78
C GLY A 3 26.13 -48.74 34.65
N ARG A 4 25.06 -48.00 34.96
CA ARG A 4 24.06 -47.54 33.99
C ARG A 4 24.52 -46.24 33.40
N LEU A 5 24.97 -46.29 32.16
CA LEU A 5 25.22 -45.13 31.33
C LEU A 5 23.87 -44.48 30.95
N PHE A 6 23.60 -43.30 31.50
CA PHE A 6 22.52 -42.44 31.06
C PHE A 6 22.93 -41.67 29.81
N PHE A 7 22.38 -42.09 28.66
CA PHE A 7 22.50 -41.31 27.43
C PHE A 7 21.48 -40.15 27.50
N TRP A 8 21.98 -38.96 27.71
CA TRP A 8 21.16 -37.74 27.63
C TRP A 8 21.19 -37.27 26.17
N GLY A 9 20.14 -37.64 25.42
CA GLY A 9 19.93 -37.15 24.07
C GLY A 9 19.53 -35.69 24.10
N GLY A 10 20.46 -34.81 23.73
CA GLY A 10 20.16 -33.39 23.54
C GLY A 10 19.32 -33.21 22.27
N VAL A 11 18.07 -32.81 22.44
CA VAL A 11 17.21 -32.35 21.35
C VAL A 11 17.68 -30.94 20.98
N ALA A 12 18.43 -30.80 19.90
CA ALA A 12 18.77 -29.52 19.31
C ALA A 12 17.53 -28.91 18.67
N ALA A 13 16.92 -27.92 19.32
CA ALA A 13 15.86 -27.14 18.75
C ALA A 13 16.42 -26.24 17.62
N VAL A 14 16.17 -26.61 16.38
CA VAL A 14 16.47 -25.78 15.21
C VAL A 14 15.44 -24.65 15.19
N VAL A 15 15.85 -23.50 15.67
CA VAL A 15 15.05 -22.25 15.54
C VAL A 15 15.16 -21.80 14.09
N MET A 16 14.14 -22.10 13.29
CA MET A 16 13.98 -21.55 11.95
C MET A 16 13.70 -20.05 12.08
N ALA A 17 14.72 -19.22 11.89
CA ALA A 17 14.54 -17.79 11.75
C ALA A 17 13.89 -17.50 10.39
N PHE A 18 12.58 -17.27 10.38
CA PHE A 18 11.90 -16.72 9.20
C PHE A 18 12.37 -15.27 9.01
N PRO A 19 12.89 -14.91 7.83
CA PRO A 19 13.18 -13.52 7.54
C PRO A 19 11.87 -12.75 7.51
N LEU A 20 11.69 -11.85 8.45
CA LEU A 20 10.65 -10.82 8.39
C LEU A 20 11.00 -9.90 7.22
N PHE A 21 10.32 -10.08 6.09
CA PHE A 21 10.36 -9.11 5.01
C PHE A 21 9.66 -7.84 5.50
N ILE A 22 10.43 -6.92 6.06
CA ILE A 22 9.95 -5.57 6.37
C ILE A 22 9.82 -4.87 5.02
N GLN A 23 8.60 -4.76 4.53
CA GLN A 23 8.31 -3.96 3.35
C GLN A 23 8.52 -2.50 3.73
N ALA A 24 9.59 -1.91 3.23
CA ALA A 24 9.91 -0.53 3.49
C ALA A 24 8.90 0.38 2.76
N ALA A 25 8.34 1.35 3.47
CA ALA A 25 7.54 2.40 2.86
C ALA A 25 8.38 3.18 1.83
N PRO A 26 7.76 3.76 0.78
CA PRO A 26 8.47 4.61 -0.18
C PRO A 26 9.27 5.70 0.54
N GLY A 27 10.46 6.03 0.02
CA GLY A 27 11.28 7.13 0.55
C GLY A 27 10.56 8.48 0.43
N GLU A 28 10.98 9.46 1.20
CA GLU A 28 10.30 10.76 1.36
C GLU A 28 10.11 11.52 0.02
N SER A 29 11.11 11.51 -0.86
CA SER A 29 11.00 12.09 -2.20
C SER A 29 9.94 11.38 -3.05
N ARG A 30 9.89 10.05 -2.98
CA ARG A 30 8.91 9.26 -3.71
C ARG A 30 7.50 9.45 -3.16
N GLN A 31 7.33 9.59 -1.86
CA GLN A 31 6.04 9.94 -1.25
C GLN A 31 5.50 11.27 -1.80
N THR A 32 6.36 12.28 -1.94
CA THR A 32 5.99 13.57 -2.54
C THR A 32 5.53 13.42 -3.98
N GLU A 33 6.19 12.56 -4.78
CA GLU A 33 5.75 12.24 -6.14
C GLU A 33 4.41 11.50 -6.15
N LEU A 34 4.21 10.55 -5.25
CA LEU A 34 2.95 9.80 -5.14
C LEU A 34 1.78 10.71 -4.75
N VAL A 35 1.99 11.65 -3.83
CA VAL A 35 0.97 12.65 -3.48
C VAL A 35 0.58 13.48 -4.69
N ARG A 36 1.57 13.95 -5.47
CA ARG A 36 1.31 14.71 -6.69
C ARG A 36 0.57 13.87 -7.73
N MET A 37 1.01 12.64 -7.97
CA MET A 37 0.37 11.70 -8.91
C MET A 37 -1.11 11.50 -8.54
N VAL A 38 -1.40 11.20 -7.28
CA VAL A 38 -2.78 11.02 -6.84
C VAL A 38 -3.61 12.29 -7.04
N ARG A 39 -3.08 13.46 -6.68
CA ARG A 39 -3.81 14.73 -6.85
C ARG A 39 -4.05 15.08 -8.32
N GLN A 40 -3.08 14.87 -9.17
CA GLN A 40 -3.16 15.29 -10.58
C GLN A 40 -3.71 14.19 -11.48
N ASP A 41 -3.14 12.99 -11.42
CA ASP A 41 -3.48 11.94 -12.37
C ASP A 41 -4.74 11.17 -11.94
N CYS A 42 -4.80 10.68 -10.71
CA CYS A 42 -6.04 10.10 -10.19
C CYS A 42 -7.14 11.15 -10.08
N GLY A 43 -6.80 12.35 -9.63
CA GLY A 43 -7.71 13.49 -9.50
C GLY A 43 -8.33 13.93 -10.81
N SER A 44 -7.72 13.69 -11.97
CA SER A 44 -8.29 14.02 -13.27
C SER A 44 -9.64 13.32 -13.52
N CYS A 45 -9.84 12.14 -12.97
CA CYS A 45 -11.10 11.39 -13.03
C CYS A 45 -11.87 11.39 -11.71
N HIS A 46 -11.17 11.31 -10.57
CA HIS A 46 -11.79 11.23 -9.24
C HIS A 46 -12.03 12.58 -8.57
N GLY A 47 -11.75 13.67 -9.29
CA GLY A 47 -11.81 15.04 -8.79
C GLY A 47 -10.51 15.50 -8.16
N MET A 48 -10.10 16.75 -8.38
CA MET A 48 -8.85 17.33 -7.85
C MET A 48 -8.79 17.33 -6.32
N ARG A 49 -9.95 17.33 -5.68
CA ARG A 49 -10.11 17.17 -4.23
C ARG A 49 -10.46 15.73 -3.84
N LEU A 50 -10.46 14.81 -4.78
CA LEU A 50 -10.84 13.39 -4.60
C LEU A 50 -12.31 13.20 -4.15
N THR A 51 -13.16 14.19 -4.41
CA THR A 51 -14.58 14.18 -4.01
C THR A 51 -15.50 13.61 -5.09
N GLY A 52 -14.93 13.07 -6.16
CA GLY A 52 -15.67 12.50 -7.28
C GLY A 52 -15.65 13.37 -8.54
N GLY A 53 -15.86 12.75 -9.66
CA GLY A 53 -15.90 13.32 -10.99
C GLY A 53 -16.41 12.27 -11.97
N LEU A 54 -15.66 11.98 -13.03
CA LEU A 54 -15.93 10.82 -13.91
C LEU A 54 -15.83 9.50 -13.14
N GLY A 55 -14.89 9.41 -12.19
CA GLY A 55 -14.77 8.31 -11.25
C GLY A 55 -15.45 8.63 -9.91
N PRO A 56 -15.66 7.61 -9.05
CA PRO A 56 -16.24 7.81 -7.73
C PRO A 56 -15.31 8.62 -6.81
N ALA A 57 -15.88 9.18 -5.73
CA ALA A 57 -15.10 9.83 -4.69
C ALA A 57 -14.10 8.86 -4.04
N LEU A 58 -12.92 9.37 -3.70
CA LEU A 58 -11.86 8.67 -2.97
C LEU A 58 -11.69 9.25 -1.55
N THR A 59 -12.75 9.80 -1.00
CA THR A 59 -12.75 10.31 0.38
C THR A 59 -12.81 9.16 1.37
N GLN A 60 -12.42 9.45 2.60
CA GLN A 60 -12.44 8.49 3.70
C GLN A 60 -13.84 7.86 3.86
N GLU A 61 -14.89 8.67 3.77
CA GLU A 61 -16.29 8.24 3.88
C GLU A 61 -16.69 7.33 2.71
N ALA A 62 -16.29 7.68 1.49
CA ALA A 62 -16.63 6.90 0.30
C ALA A 62 -15.91 5.53 0.27
N LEU A 63 -14.77 5.43 0.92
CA LEU A 63 -13.97 4.21 0.99
C LEU A 63 -14.26 3.38 2.25
N ALA A 64 -15.03 3.93 3.19
CA ALA A 64 -15.36 3.23 4.43
C ALA A 64 -16.00 1.86 4.17
N GLY A 65 -15.55 0.84 4.89
CA GLY A 65 -16.08 -0.52 4.78
C GLY A 65 -15.66 -1.29 3.52
N LYS A 66 -14.92 -0.69 2.61
CA LYS A 66 -14.36 -1.41 1.44
C LYS A 66 -13.12 -2.21 1.84
N PRO A 67 -12.99 -3.47 1.39
CA PRO A 67 -11.81 -4.28 1.70
C PRO A 67 -10.52 -3.63 1.16
N PHE A 68 -9.52 -3.48 2.00
CA PHE A 68 -8.26 -2.84 1.66
C PHE A 68 -7.59 -3.45 0.43
N GLU A 69 -7.47 -4.78 0.39
CA GLU A 69 -6.84 -5.50 -0.72
C GLU A 69 -7.59 -5.32 -2.05
N SER A 70 -8.92 -5.19 -2.01
CA SER A 70 -9.72 -4.90 -3.21
C SER A 70 -9.44 -3.50 -3.74
N LEU A 71 -9.22 -2.52 -2.88
CA LEU A 71 -8.84 -1.17 -3.27
C LEU A 71 -7.44 -1.16 -3.88
N VAL A 72 -6.48 -1.86 -3.28
CA VAL A 72 -5.11 -2.00 -3.80
C VAL A 72 -5.13 -2.67 -5.17
N ALA A 73 -5.84 -3.78 -5.33
CA ALA A 73 -5.99 -4.47 -6.60
C ALA A 73 -6.61 -3.55 -7.67
N THR A 74 -7.61 -2.76 -7.31
CA THR A 74 -8.24 -1.79 -8.21
C THR A 74 -7.26 -0.72 -8.70
N VAL A 75 -6.42 -0.19 -7.85
CA VAL A 75 -5.37 0.78 -8.24
C VAL A 75 -4.34 0.09 -9.12
N HIS A 76 -3.79 -1.04 -8.68
CA HIS A 76 -2.66 -1.68 -9.35
C HIS A 76 -3.05 -2.29 -10.70
N ALA A 77 -4.17 -3.02 -10.75
CA ALA A 77 -4.61 -3.75 -11.94
C ALA A 77 -5.69 -3.03 -12.77
N GLY A 78 -6.22 -1.90 -12.29
CA GLY A 78 -7.36 -1.23 -12.90
C GLY A 78 -8.67 -1.98 -12.71
N ARG A 79 -9.72 -1.50 -13.37
CA ARG A 79 -11.02 -2.17 -13.41
C ARG A 79 -11.36 -2.51 -14.85
N PRO A 80 -11.19 -3.76 -15.29
CA PRO A 80 -11.53 -4.21 -16.64
C PRO A 80 -12.97 -3.83 -17.01
N GLY A 81 -13.16 -3.36 -18.26
CA GLY A 81 -14.47 -2.90 -18.74
C GLY A 81 -14.89 -1.52 -18.25
N THR A 82 -14.02 -0.79 -17.54
CA THR A 82 -14.23 0.59 -17.11
C THR A 82 -13.07 1.49 -17.55
N PRO A 83 -13.23 2.83 -17.51
CA PRO A 83 -12.13 3.77 -17.80
C PRO A 83 -10.97 3.74 -16.80
N MET A 84 -11.12 3.09 -15.63
CA MET A 84 -10.05 2.99 -14.64
C MET A 84 -8.90 2.12 -15.16
N PRO A 85 -7.74 2.71 -15.52
CA PRO A 85 -6.63 1.97 -16.09
C PRO A 85 -5.81 1.25 -15.00
N PRO A 86 -5.01 0.23 -15.36
CA PRO A 86 -4.01 -0.32 -14.47
C PRO A 86 -2.85 0.67 -14.28
N TRP A 87 -2.40 0.83 -13.03
CA TRP A 87 -1.28 1.71 -12.67
C TRP A 87 0.02 0.92 -12.43
N SER A 88 0.01 -0.39 -12.62
CA SER A 88 1.16 -1.28 -12.39
C SER A 88 2.41 -0.95 -13.21
N ALA A 89 2.26 -0.21 -14.33
CA ALA A 89 3.40 0.27 -15.11
C ALA A 89 4.15 1.44 -14.43
N LEU A 90 3.51 2.16 -13.51
CA LEU A 90 4.03 3.37 -12.84
C LEU A 90 4.17 3.20 -11.33
N LEU A 91 3.48 2.23 -10.75
CA LEU A 91 3.42 1.97 -9.31
C LEU A 91 3.78 0.53 -9.02
N SER A 92 4.66 0.32 -8.04
CA SER A 92 4.80 -0.99 -7.42
C SER A 92 3.56 -1.35 -6.62
N TYR A 93 3.42 -2.61 -6.24
CA TYR A 93 2.31 -3.05 -5.40
C TYR A 93 2.35 -2.38 -4.02
N GLU A 94 3.53 -2.22 -3.46
CA GLU A 94 3.77 -1.54 -2.18
C GLU A 94 3.40 -0.06 -2.26
N GLU A 95 3.67 0.60 -3.38
CA GLU A 95 3.26 1.99 -3.61
C GLU A 95 1.74 2.11 -3.75
N ALA A 96 1.09 1.17 -4.41
CA ALA A 96 -0.37 1.11 -4.45
C ALA A 96 -0.97 0.89 -3.05
N GLN A 97 -0.37 0.04 -2.23
CA GLN A 97 -0.75 -0.13 -0.82
C GLN A 97 -0.56 1.16 -0.03
N TRP A 98 0.56 1.85 -0.22
CA TRP A 98 0.83 3.14 0.43
C TRP A 98 -0.24 4.18 0.06
N ILE A 99 -0.58 4.30 -1.22
CA ILE A 99 -1.63 5.22 -1.69
C ILE A 99 -2.98 4.88 -1.06
N VAL A 100 -3.41 3.63 -1.13
CA VAL A 100 -4.71 3.20 -0.57
C VAL A 100 -4.75 3.42 0.94
N LYS A 101 -3.67 3.12 1.67
CA LYS A 101 -3.57 3.39 3.10
C LYS A 101 -3.83 4.86 3.42
N HIS A 102 -3.28 5.78 2.62
CA HIS A 102 -3.48 7.22 2.82
C HIS A 102 -4.88 7.67 2.37
N LEU A 103 -5.44 7.08 1.31
CA LEU A 103 -6.80 7.39 0.90
C LEU A 103 -7.83 7.04 1.98
N VAL A 104 -7.73 5.86 2.59
CA VAL A 104 -8.68 5.44 3.64
C VAL A 104 -8.47 6.17 4.97
N ALA A 105 -7.31 6.76 5.18
CA ALA A 105 -7.00 7.59 6.35
C ALA A 105 -7.27 9.10 6.13
N GLY A 106 -7.64 9.50 4.92
CA GLY A 106 -7.71 10.89 4.50
C GLY A 106 -6.42 11.30 3.79
N PHE A 107 -6.50 11.50 2.46
CA PHE A 107 -5.31 11.75 1.64
C PHE A 107 -4.71 13.13 1.94
N PRO A 108 -3.37 13.24 2.11
CA PRO A 108 -2.73 14.49 2.44
C PRO A 108 -2.91 15.55 1.34
N GLU A 109 -3.03 16.80 1.74
CA GLU A 109 -2.94 17.94 0.82
C GLU A 109 -1.55 17.96 0.16
N GLU A 110 -1.46 18.48 -1.08
CA GLU A 110 -0.15 18.79 -1.63
C GLU A 110 0.54 19.79 -0.71
N LEU A 111 1.72 19.44 -0.23
CA LEU A 111 2.56 20.39 0.48
C LEU A 111 2.79 21.59 -0.45
N ASN A 112 2.19 22.72 -0.14
CA ASN A 112 2.39 23.95 -0.85
C ASN A 112 3.88 24.20 -0.98
N ARG A 113 4.43 24.01 -2.18
CA ARG A 113 5.73 24.58 -2.49
C ARG A 113 5.50 26.09 -2.45
N GLY A 114 6.18 26.74 -1.53
CA GLY A 114 6.19 28.16 -1.47
C GLY A 114 6.45 28.80 -2.83
N PRO A 115 6.21 30.10 -2.99
CA PRO A 115 6.26 30.81 -4.28
C PRO A 115 7.58 30.51 -5.00
N ARG A 116 7.49 30.16 -6.29
CA ARG A 116 8.63 30.04 -7.19
C ARG A 116 9.27 31.39 -7.43
#